data_83419ae9f8d96b4fdaba8cd9aa1393c2
#
_entry.id   83419ae9f8d96b4fdaba8cd9aa1393c2
#
_cell.length_a   1.000
_cell.length_b   1.000
_cell.length_c   1.000
_cell.angle_alpha   90.00
_cell.angle_beta   90.00
_cell.angle_gamma   90.00
#
_symmetry.space_group_name_H-M   'P 1'
#
loop_
_entity.id
_entity.type
_entity.pdbx_description
1 polymer ?
#
loop_
_entity_poly.entity_id
_entity_poly.type
_entity_poly.pdbx_seq_one_letter_code
_entity_poly.pdbx_strand_id
1 'polypeptide(L)'
;MRRSKRSPPLETGAGSGAESPHATPHINSCSLLAAGLCGGLPAPRRLRGPLRQGAGVTAPKKTAHCSQCGYRCRGRYDQRTCRARDLSAGGFRIYVQFERWRVHCPRCRSVFVERLDWLAQNPRFTQRFAMHVGALCREMTNTAVAKAERLHDSTVKALDTIYMHQQVARAGLPAPRAIGVDEIAIRKGHDYRIVVSDLDRRRPIWVGGKGRTESDMDLFFAALGAPKTARIQLAAMDMWKPFRASLMRHAPHARVIFDKFHIVRHLGDALDEVRRREYRRLAAKDRAFIKGQRYTLLSHREHLSLDGRRSLTKLLKANKRLNTAYLLKESFGQLWDYQTEGRARAFFERWKQSLKWQRLTSYEKFAGMIDRHGDGIASYCHPENKVSLGLVEGLNNKIRVLQRRAYGYRDEEYLKLKIVAAFLPPLTRREEKDPL
;
A
#
# COMPACT_ATOMS: atom_id res chain seq x y z
N MET A 1 -24.47 -45.41 3.91
CA MET A 1 -24.49 -46.20 2.67
C MET A 1 -23.74 -45.47 1.56
N ARG A 2 -22.68 -46.06 1.12
CA ARG A 2 -21.72 -45.61 0.11
C ARG A 2 -22.31 -45.59 -1.30
N ARG A 3 -21.88 -44.67 -2.17
CA ARG A 3 -21.52 -44.99 -3.55
C ARG A 3 -20.52 -43.97 -4.12
N SER A 4 -19.33 -44.44 -4.36
CA SER A 4 -18.27 -43.84 -5.14
C SER A 4 -18.59 -43.94 -6.65
N LYS A 5 -18.22 -42.91 -7.44
CA LYS A 5 -18.09 -43.06 -8.90
C LYS A 5 -16.66 -42.75 -9.28
N ARG A 6 -15.99 -43.74 -9.87
CA ARG A 6 -14.67 -43.69 -10.51
C ARG A 6 -14.83 -43.11 -11.93
N SER A 7 -13.85 -42.33 -12.36
CA SER A 7 -13.64 -41.91 -13.75
C SER A 7 -12.63 -42.84 -14.43
N PRO A 8 -12.73 -43.08 -15.75
CA PRO A 8 -11.87 -44.03 -16.47
C PRO A 8 -10.54 -43.41 -16.93
N PRO A 9 -9.55 -44.25 -17.33
CA PRO A 9 -8.20 -43.82 -17.69
C PRO A 9 -8.09 -43.40 -19.16
N LEU A 10 -7.18 -42.45 -19.45
CA LEU A 10 -6.80 -42.00 -20.78
C LEU A 10 -5.61 -42.83 -21.28
N GLU A 11 -5.74 -43.30 -22.52
CA GLU A 11 -4.80 -44.10 -23.26
C GLU A 11 -3.53 -43.35 -23.68
N THR A 12 -2.44 -44.10 -23.70
CA THR A 12 -1.12 -43.71 -24.17
C THR A 12 -1.04 -43.88 -25.70
N GLY A 13 -0.71 -42.78 -26.40
CA GLY A 13 -0.34 -42.83 -27.82
C GLY A 13 1.14 -42.46 -27.96
N ALA A 14 1.96 -43.42 -28.33
CA ALA A 14 3.35 -43.26 -28.73
C ALA A 14 3.45 -42.72 -30.17
N GLY A 15 4.23 -41.65 -30.39
CA GLY A 15 4.57 -41.13 -31.69
C GLY A 15 6.03 -40.67 -31.71
N SER A 16 6.87 -41.43 -32.36
CA SER A 16 8.28 -41.18 -32.68
C SER A 16 8.44 -40.06 -33.69
N GLY A 17 9.41 -39.15 -33.50
CA GLY A 17 9.73 -38.14 -34.51
C GLY A 17 10.96 -37.31 -34.17
N ALA A 18 12.11 -37.74 -34.65
CA ALA A 18 13.29 -37.03 -35.17
C ALA A 18 13.79 -35.78 -34.45
N GLU A 19 14.95 -35.90 -33.85
CA GLU A 19 15.85 -34.83 -33.46
C GLU A 19 16.38 -34.06 -34.67
N SER A 20 16.32 -32.72 -34.61
CA SER A 20 17.15 -31.85 -35.44
C SER A 20 18.00 -30.95 -34.52
N PRO A 21 19.27 -30.72 -34.85
CA PRO A 21 20.19 -30.03 -33.97
C PRO A 21 19.93 -28.52 -33.98
N HIS A 22 19.64 -27.95 -32.82
CA HIS A 22 19.54 -26.50 -32.62
C HIS A 22 20.91 -25.86 -32.80
N ALA A 23 21.07 -25.14 -33.88
CA ALA A 23 22.16 -24.18 -34.08
C ALA A 23 22.04 -23.06 -33.02
N THR A 24 23.05 -22.95 -32.18
CA THR A 24 23.22 -21.80 -31.25
C THR A 24 23.54 -20.56 -32.07
N PRO A 25 22.82 -19.45 -31.93
CA PRO A 25 23.19 -18.21 -32.58
C PRO A 25 24.45 -17.64 -31.93
N HIS A 26 25.51 -17.50 -32.69
CA HIS A 26 26.68 -16.70 -32.32
C HIS A 26 26.30 -15.23 -32.28
N ILE A 27 26.07 -14.68 -31.11
CA ILE A 27 25.93 -13.25 -30.92
C ILE A 27 27.33 -12.64 -30.79
N ASN A 28 27.73 -11.87 -31.79
CA ASN A 28 28.96 -11.11 -31.75
C ASN A 28 28.99 -10.10 -30.59
N SER A 29 29.87 -10.31 -29.64
CA SER A 29 29.95 -9.59 -28.37
C SER A 29 30.31 -8.11 -28.51
N CYS A 30 30.65 -7.63 -29.71
CA CYS A 30 31.09 -6.27 -29.94
C CYS A 30 29.94 -5.24 -30.06
N SER A 31 28.75 -5.65 -30.47
CA SER A 31 27.63 -4.71 -30.70
C SER A 31 26.86 -4.29 -29.44
N LEU A 32 26.95 -5.05 -28.36
CA LEU A 32 26.27 -4.73 -27.08
C LEU A 32 27.00 -3.67 -26.24
N LEU A 33 28.28 -3.42 -26.50
CA LEU A 33 29.06 -2.39 -25.80
C LEU A 33 28.88 -0.97 -26.40
N ALA A 34 28.36 -0.85 -27.61
CA ALA A 34 28.23 0.42 -28.33
C ALA A 34 26.89 1.18 -28.03
N ALA A 35 25.91 0.52 -27.44
CA ALA A 35 24.63 1.15 -27.18
C ALA A 35 24.59 1.84 -25.79
N GLY A 36 25.21 3.01 -25.68
CA GLY A 36 24.81 4.07 -24.75
C GLY A 36 24.82 3.78 -23.23
N LEU A 37 25.45 2.69 -22.76
CA LEU A 37 25.46 2.33 -21.32
C LEU A 37 26.60 2.95 -20.52
N CYS A 38 27.43 3.80 -21.13
CA CYS A 38 28.64 4.40 -20.54
C CYS A 38 28.50 5.89 -20.25
N GLY A 39 27.52 6.28 -19.44
CA GLY A 39 27.58 7.59 -18.80
C GLY A 39 28.30 7.47 -17.45
N GLY A 40 29.59 7.81 -17.39
CA GLY A 40 30.30 8.10 -16.14
C GLY A 40 30.87 6.97 -15.31
N LEU A 41 30.87 5.71 -15.77
CA LEU A 41 31.58 4.62 -15.09
C LEU A 41 32.97 4.43 -15.68
N PRO A 42 34.03 4.26 -14.86
CA PRO A 42 35.31 3.78 -15.37
C PRO A 42 35.08 2.40 -16.00
N ALA A 43 35.55 2.19 -17.23
CA ALA A 43 35.38 0.93 -17.94
C ALA A 43 35.89 -0.25 -17.08
N PRO A 44 35.16 -1.33 -16.96
CA PRO A 44 35.59 -2.48 -16.16
C PRO A 44 36.81 -3.13 -16.80
N ARG A 45 37.85 -3.39 -16.03
CA ARG A 45 39.09 -3.98 -16.55
C ARG A 45 38.90 -5.43 -17.06
N ARG A 46 37.84 -6.15 -16.62
CA ARG A 46 37.45 -7.47 -17.17
C ARG A 46 36.00 -7.81 -16.85
N LEU A 47 35.25 -8.24 -17.84
CA LEU A 47 33.99 -8.95 -17.67
C LEU A 47 34.28 -10.45 -17.62
N ARG A 48 33.96 -11.14 -16.52
CA ARG A 48 33.99 -12.62 -16.45
C ARG A 48 32.58 -13.16 -16.38
N GLY A 49 32.16 -13.80 -17.44
CA GLY A 49 31.04 -14.71 -17.56
C GLY A 49 31.56 -16.00 -18.20
N PRO A 50 30.71 -16.98 -18.53
CA PRO A 50 31.14 -18.14 -19.29
C PRO A 50 31.71 -17.80 -20.68
N LEU A 51 31.56 -16.54 -21.15
CA LEU A 51 32.18 -15.99 -22.35
C LEU A 51 33.51 -15.31 -21.98
N ARG A 52 34.59 -16.00 -22.20
CA ARG A 52 35.96 -15.43 -22.18
C ARG A 52 36.21 -14.63 -23.46
N GLN A 53 36.10 -13.30 -23.42
CA GLN A 53 36.88 -12.42 -24.28
C GLN A 53 36.92 -11.03 -23.64
N GLY A 54 38.07 -10.59 -23.20
CA GLY A 54 38.29 -9.29 -22.60
C GLY A 54 39.09 -8.37 -23.52
N ALA A 55 38.49 -7.28 -23.96
CA ALA A 55 39.25 -6.16 -24.46
C ALA A 55 39.88 -5.39 -23.27
N GLY A 56 41.19 -5.29 -23.21
CA GLY A 56 41.88 -4.54 -22.18
C GLY A 56 41.72 -3.03 -22.43
N VAL A 57 41.00 -2.35 -21.57
CA VAL A 57 40.93 -0.88 -21.57
C VAL A 57 41.85 -0.37 -20.48
N THR A 58 42.84 0.45 -20.80
CA THR A 58 43.68 1.16 -19.85
C THR A 58 42.86 2.18 -19.10
N ALA A 59 42.69 1.95 -17.79
CA ALA A 59 41.91 2.87 -16.94
C ALA A 59 42.74 4.16 -16.68
N PRO A 60 42.10 5.34 -16.67
CA PRO A 60 42.75 6.58 -16.25
C PRO A 60 43.25 6.47 -14.80
N LYS A 61 44.21 7.31 -14.39
CA LYS A 61 44.74 7.31 -13.01
C LYS A 61 43.60 7.36 -12.00
N LYS A 62 43.47 6.31 -11.24
CA LYS A 62 42.40 6.16 -10.24
C LYS A 62 42.65 7.11 -9.07
N THR A 63 41.67 7.95 -8.76
CA THR A 63 41.68 8.74 -7.52
C THR A 63 40.69 8.12 -6.56
N ALA A 64 41.12 7.86 -5.34
CA ALA A 64 40.31 7.26 -4.32
C ALA A 64 39.77 8.30 -3.34
N HIS A 65 38.52 8.09 -2.84
CA HIS A 65 37.91 8.95 -1.85
C HIS A 65 37.72 8.19 -0.53
N CYS A 66 37.99 8.87 0.58
CA CYS A 66 37.74 8.33 1.90
C CYS A 66 36.24 8.07 2.07
N SER A 67 35.87 6.85 2.52
CA SER A 67 34.45 6.51 2.75
C SER A 67 33.81 7.30 3.90
N GLN A 68 34.63 7.82 4.82
CA GLN A 68 34.15 8.54 6.01
C GLN A 68 33.89 10.03 5.74
N CYS A 69 34.85 10.73 5.13
CA CYS A 69 34.76 12.18 4.96
C CYS A 69 34.80 12.66 3.51
N GLY A 70 34.85 11.76 2.53
CA GLY A 70 34.90 12.08 1.11
C GLY A 70 36.24 12.67 0.63
N TYR A 71 37.23 12.85 1.51
CA TYR A 71 38.52 13.47 1.14
C TYR A 71 39.20 12.67 0.05
N ARG A 72 39.76 13.38 -0.96
CA ARG A 72 40.47 12.79 -2.10
C ARG A 72 41.87 12.34 -1.64
N CYS A 73 42.09 11.04 -1.54
CA CYS A 73 43.35 10.44 -1.15
C CYS A 73 44.23 10.17 -2.38
N ARG A 74 45.50 10.58 -2.33
CA ARG A 74 46.47 10.41 -3.46
C ARG A 74 47.18 9.05 -3.42
N GLY A 75 47.30 8.42 -2.25
CA GLY A 75 47.97 7.15 -2.06
C GLY A 75 47.00 6.02 -1.65
N ARG A 76 47.35 4.81 -2.05
CA ARG A 76 46.71 3.58 -1.55
C ARG A 76 47.54 3.02 -0.41
N TYR A 77 46.85 2.50 0.61
CA TYR A 77 47.44 1.70 1.68
C TYR A 77 47.67 0.26 1.18
N ASP A 78 46.61 -0.38 0.68
CA ASP A 78 46.64 -1.67 0.00
C ASP A 78 45.46 -1.79 -0.98
N GLN A 79 45.37 -2.92 -1.68
CA GLN A 79 44.28 -3.20 -2.62
C GLN A 79 43.90 -4.68 -2.62
N ARG A 80 42.66 -4.96 -2.95
CA ARG A 80 42.19 -6.32 -3.20
C ARG A 80 41.32 -6.37 -4.45
N THR A 81 41.37 -7.47 -5.17
CA THR A 81 40.45 -7.75 -6.25
C THR A 81 39.09 -8.15 -5.70
N CYS A 82 38.05 -7.45 -6.07
CA CYS A 82 36.66 -7.68 -5.70
C CYS A 82 35.81 -8.01 -6.93
N ARG A 83 34.65 -8.59 -6.71
CA ARG A 83 33.67 -8.88 -7.74
C ARG A 83 32.28 -8.48 -7.26
N ALA A 84 31.56 -7.71 -8.08
CA ALA A 84 30.18 -7.29 -7.83
C ALA A 84 29.25 -7.83 -8.92
N ARG A 85 28.09 -8.35 -8.52
CA ARG A 85 27.00 -8.74 -9.43
C ARG A 85 26.43 -7.48 -10.09
N ASP A 86 26.27 -7.54 -11.39
CA ASP A 86 25.64 -6.51 -12.21
C ASP A 86 24.36 -7.02 -12.87
N LEU A 87 23.66 -6.17 -13.62
CA LEU A 87 22.49 -6.53 -14.40
C LEU A 87 22.78 -7.73 -15.29
N SER A 88 21.83 -8.64 -15.39
CA SER A 88 21.91 -9.80 -16.29
C SER A 88 21.86 -9.33 -17.76
N ALA A 89 22.55 -10.03 -18.63
CA ALA A 89 22.42 -9.88 -20.07
C ALA A 89 21.81 -11.18 -20.64
N GLY A 90 20.56 -11.12 -21.05
CA GLY A 90 19.79 -12.31 -21.40
C GLY A 90 19.76 -13.29 -20.22
N GLY A 91 20.06 -14.57 -20.45
CA GLY A 91 20.13 -15.61 -19.43
C GLY A 91 21.42 -15.60 -18.59
N PHE A 92 22.38 -14.73 -18.85
CA PHE A 92 23.69 -14.71 -18.23
C PHE A 92 23.77 -13.75 -17.06
N ARG A 93 24.38 -14.19 -15.95
CA ARG A 93 24.71 -13.33 -14.81
C ARG A 93 26.02 -12.60 -15.08
N ILE A 94 26.00 -11.29 -15.06
CA ILE A 94 27.19 -10.45 -15.27
C ILE A 94 27.82 -10.10 -13.93
N TYR A 95 29.14 -10.16 -13.88
CA TYR A 95 29.93 -9.75 -12.72
C TYR A 95 31.01 -8.80 -13.18
N VAL A 96 31.13 -7.66 -12.49
CA VAL A 96 32.21 -6.70 -12.66
C VAL A 96 33.35 -7.07 -11.71
N GLN A 97 34.53 -7.33 -12.22
CA GLN A 97 35.73 -7.53 -11.43
C GLN A 97 36.52 -6.23 -11.39
N PHE A 98 36.93 -5.81 -10.19
CA PHE A 98 37.60 -4.53 -9.99
C PHE A 98 38.54 -4.58 -8.79
N GLU A 99 39.51 -3.65 -8.78
CA GLU A 99 40.38 -3.44 -7.61
C GLU A 99 39.73 -2.47 -6.66
N ARG A 100 39.64 -2.83 -5.39
CA ARG A 100 39.16 -2.00 -4.30
C ARG A 100 40.30 -1.66 -3.37
N TRP A 101 40.50 -0.36 -3.11
CA TRP A 101 41.62 0.13 -2.35
C TRP A 101 41.21 0.40 -0.89
N ARG A 102 42.14 0.17 0.04
CA ARG A 102 42.15 0.87 1.31
C ARG A 102 43.07 2.10 1.16
N VAL A 103 42.68 3.20 1.77
CA VAL A 103 43.38 4.47 1.68
C VAL A 103 43.63 5.03 3.07
N HIS A 104 44.80 5.53 3.31
CA HIS A 104 45.09 6.32 4.50
C HIS A 104 44.55 7.74 4.27
N CYS A 105 43.58 8.16 5.05
CA CYS A 105 43.02 9.50 4.96
C CYS A 105 43.75 10.43 5.91
N PRO A 106 44.44 11.46 5.41
CA PRO A 106 45.19 12.43 6.24
C PRO A 106 44.24 13.24 7.13
N ARG A 107 43.00 13.47 6.68
CA ARG A 107 42.01 14.23 7.42
C ARG A 107 41.40 13.43 8.59
N CYS A 108 41.09 12.17 8.39
CA CYS A 108 40.55 11.27 9.43
C CYS A 108 41.65 10.56 10.23
N ARG A 109 42.91 10.63 9.78
CA ARG A 109 44.09 9.96 10.41
C ARG A 109 43.91 8.45 10.56
N SER A 110 43.18 7.80 9.65
CA SER A 110 42.87 6.37 9.72
C SER A 110 42.79 5.77 8.31
N VAL A 111 42.86 4.43 8.27
CA VAL A 111 42.76 3.67 7.02
C VAL A 111 41.32 3.28 6.77
N PHE A 112 40.77 3.68 5.63
CA PHE A 112 39.42 3.37 5.22
C PHE A 112 39.39 2.67 3.87
N VAL A 113 38.33 1.91 3.61
CA VAL A 113 38.03 1.38 2.27
C VAL A 113 37.54 2.57 1.41
N GLU A 114 38.01 2.66 0.16
CA GLU A 114 37.55 3.70 -0.75
C GLU A 114 36.05 3.63 -1.01
N ARG A 115 35.44 4.79 -1.20
CA ARG A 115 34.04 4.91 -1.66
C ARG A 115 34.00 4.78 -3.18
N LEU A 116 33.13 3.90 -3.65
CA LEU A 116 32.87 3.70 -5.07
C LEU A 116 31.34 3.89 -5.29
N ASP A 117 30.95 5.00 -5.89
CA ASP A 117 29.52 5.40 -5.98
C ASP A 117 28.68 4.48 -6.87
N TRP A 118 29.31 3.70 -7.74
CA TRP A 118 28.65 2.70 -8.55
C TRP A 118 28.37 1.35 -7.83
N LEU A 119 28.93 1.16 -6.63
CA LEU A 119 28.62 0.02 -5.79
C LEU A 119 27.44 0.31 -4.88
N ALA A 120 26.59 -0.70 -4.69
CA ALA A 120 25.56 -0.66 -3.66
C ALA A 120 26.18 -0.63 -2.25
N GLN A 121 25.38 -0.31 -1.25
CA GLN A 121 25.76 -0.41 0.17
C GLN A 121 26.34 -1.79 0.50
N ASN A 122 25.75 -2.85 -0.05
CA ASN A 122 26.37 -4.17 -0.08
C ASN A 122 27.29 -4.25 -1.31
N PRO A 123 28.63 -4.23 -1.16
CA PRO A 123 29.58 -4.13 -2.28
C PRO A 123 29.67 -5.39 -3.16
N ARG A 124 28.91 -6.43 -2.85
CA ARG A 124 28.74 -7.61 -3.73
C ARG A 124 27.84 -7.31 -4.94
N PHE A 125 27.19 -6.13 -4.96
CA PHE A 125 26.27 -5.71 -6.00
C PHE A 125 26.63 -4.33 -6.52
N THR A 126 26.39 -4.11 -7.82
CA THR A 126 26.41 -2.74 -8.35
C THR A 126 25.16 -1.99 -7.90
N GLN A 127 25.23 -0.66 -7.80
CA GLN A 127 24.09 0.18 -7.44
C GLN A 127 22.91 -0.08 -8.39
N ARG A 128 23.16 -0.14 -9.71
CA ARG A 128 22.10 -0.39 -10.69
C ARG A 128 21.44 -1.76 -10.56
N PHE A 129 22.19 -2.81 -10.16
CA PHE A 129 21.59 -4.11 -9.89
C PHE A 129 20.74 -4.09 -8.63
N ALA A 130 21.21 -3.45 -7.56
CA ALA A 130 20.45 -3.29 -6.33
C ALA A 130 19.13 -2.53 -6.59
N MET A 131 19.18 -1.45 -7.37
CA MET A 131 18.00 -0.69 -7.79
C MET A 131 17.03 -1.51 -8.64
N HIS A 132 17.54 -2.32 -9.57
CA HIS A 132 16.73 -3.24 -10.36
C HIS A 132 15.98 -4.25 -9.50
N VAL A 133 16.66 -4.89 -8.54
CA VAL A 133 16.04 -5.83 -7.60
C VAL A 133 14.95 -5.15 -6.77
N GLY A 134 15.21 -3.96 -6.24
CA GLY A 134 14.21 -3.18 -5.50
C GLY A 134 12.99 -2.81 -6.38
N ALA A 135 13.22 -2.42 -7.63
CA ALA A 135 12.14 -2.13 -8.58
C ALA A 135 11.28 -3.38 -8.87
N LEU A 136 11.89 -4.55 -9.06
CA LEU A 136 11.17 -5.82 -9.23
C LEU A 136 10.33 -6.17 -8.00
N CYS A 137 10.84 -5.93 -6.79
CA CYS A 137 10.11 -6.21 -5.55
C CYS A 137 8.86 -5.33 -5.35
N ARG A 138 8.66 -4.28 -6.14
CA ARG A 138 7.41 -3.52 -6.16
C ARG A 138 6.26 -4.33 -6.74
N GLU A 139 6.55 -5.11 -7.78
CA GLU A 139 5.55 -5.84 -8.58
C GLU A 139 5.50 -7.34 -8.25
N MET A 140 6.59 -7.90 -7.74
CA MET A 140 6.77 -9.33 -7.47
C MET A 140 7.01 -9.61 -5.98
N THR A 141 6.80 -10.86 -5.57
CA THR A 141 7.20 -11.31 -4.23
C THR A 141 8.72 -11.46 -4.15
N ASN A 142 9.30 -11.32 -2.96
CA ASN A 142 10.75 -11.50 -2.76
C ASN A 142 11.22 -12.88 -3.24
N THR A 143 10.44 -13.93 -2.98
CA THR A 143 10.74 -15.30 -3.45
C THR A 143 10.73 -15.41 -4.98
N ALA A 144 9.77 -14.74 -5.65
CA ALA A 144 9.74 -14.72 -7.11
C ALA A 144 10.94 -13.98 -7.70
N VAL A 145 11.31 -12.83 -7.11
CA VAL A 145 12.53 -12.08 -7.51
C VAL A 145 13.79 -12.89 -7.20
N ALA A 146 13.87 -13.57 -6.06
CA ALA A 146 14.99 -14.42 -5.70
C ALA A 146 15.21 -15.55 -6.73
N LYS A 147 14.12 -16.18 -7.16
CA LYS A 147 14.15 -17.20 -8.22
C LYS A 147 14.59 -16.62 -9.57
N ALA A 148 13.99 -15.48 -9.97
CA ALA A 148 14.30 -14.84 -11.25
C ALA A 148 15.77 -14.38 -11.33
N GLU A 149 16.26 -13.72 -10.26
CA GLU A 149 17.64 -13.21 -10.21
C GLU A 149 18.65 -14.23 -9.68
N ARG A 150 18.22 -15.42 -9.29
CA ARG A 150 19.06 -16.47 -8.70
C ARG A 150 19.84 -15.95 -7.47
N LEU A 151 19.10 -15.34 -6.55
CA LEU A 151 19.57 -14.83 -5.27
C LEU A 151 18.92 -15.60 -4.12
N HIS A 152 19.45 -15.44 -2.92
CA HIS A 152 18.79 -15.90 -1.70
C HIS A 152 17.72 -14.89 -1.26
N ASP A 153 16.59 -15.36 -0.73
CA ASP A 153 15.44 -14.52 -0.32
C ASP A 153 15.85 -13.41 0.67
N SER A 154 16.75 -13.72 1.62
CA SER A 154 17.26 -12.73 2.57
C SER A 154 18.07 -11.62 1.89
N THR A 155 18.79 -11.94 0.82
CA THR A 155 19.54 -10.95 0.02
C THR A 155 18.57 -10.03 -0.72
N VAL A 156 17.53 -10.60 -1.34
CA VAL A 156 16.49 -9.81 -2.02
C VAL A 156 15.81 -8.89 -1.01
N LYS A 157 15.40 -9.42 0.17
CA LYS A 157 14.80 -8.61 1.23
C LYS A 157 15.70 -7.46 1.67
N ALA A 158 17.02 -7.71 1.84
CA ALA A 158 17.97 -6.67 2.21
C ALA A 158 18.10 -5.57 1.14
N LEU A 159 18.18 -5.94 -0.13
CA LEU A 159 18.24 -4.99 -1.24
C LEU A 159 16.94 -4.18 -1.38
N ASP A 160 15.79 -4.83 -1.25
CA ASP A 160 14.48 -4.17 -1.27
C ASP A 160 14.32 -3.21 -0.08
N THR A 161 14.78 -3.59 1.11
CA THR A 161 14.76 -2.72 2.30
C THR A 161 15.56 -1.44 2.06
N ILE A 162 16.78 -1.56 1.51
CA ILE A 162 17.63 -0.40 1.18
C ILE A 162 16.93 0.47 0.13
N TYR A 163 16.39 -0.13 -0.93
CA TYR A 163 15.65 0.59 -1.97
C TYR A 163 14.47 1.39 -1.40
N MET A 164 13.67 0.76 -0.54
CA MET A 164 12.52 1.41 0.08
C MET A 164 12.92 2.54 1.03
N HIS A 165 13.99 2.35 1.82
CA HIS A 165 14.52 3.44 2.67
C HIS A 165 14.98 4.64 1.83
N GLN A 166 15.62 4.42 0.71
CA GLN A 166 16.00 5.50 -0.22
C GLN A 166 14.77 6.22 -0.79
N GLN A 167 13.71 5.47 -1.18
CA GLN A 167 12.46 6.07 -1.62
C GLN A 167 11.81 6.95 -0.55
N VAL A 168 11.73 6.42 0.69
CA VAL A 168 11.10 7.13 1.81
C VAL A 168 11.92 8.35 2.21
N ALA A 169 13.25 8.22 2.30
CA ALA A 169 14.14 9.33 2.62
C ALA A 169 14.02 10.46 1.60
N ARG A 170 13.99 10.11 0.30
CA ARG A 170 13.82 11.07 -0.78
C ARG A 170 12.45 11.77 -0.75
N ALA A 171 11.38 11.01 -0.51
CA ALA A 171 10.03 11.57 -0.45
C ALA A 171 9.82 12.47 0.76
N GLY A 172 10.59 12.24 1.83
CA GLY A 172 10.43 12.89 3.12
C GLY A 172 9.06 12.66 3.75
N LEU A 173 8.93 13.05 5.01
CA LEU A 173 7.64 13.09 5.70
C LEU A 173 6.99 14.45 5.39
N PRO A 174 5.84 14.47 4.67
CA PRO A 174 5.18 15.74 4.31
C PRO A 174 4.59 16.45 5.53
N ALA A 175 4.21 17.71 5.34
CA ALA A 175 3.32 18.44 6.24
C ALA A 175 1.92 18.41 5.63
N PRO A 176 1.05 17.47 6.00
CA PRO A 176 -0.26 17.30 5.39
C PRO A 176 -1.23 18.39 5.86
N ARG A 177 -2.09 18.87 4.94
CA ARG A 177 -3.22 19.73 5.27
C ARG A 177 -4.44 18.89 5.68
N ALA A 178 -4.64 17.78 5.00
CA ALA A 178 -5.75 16.86 5.25
C ALA A 178 -5.22 15.44 5.45
N ILE A 179 -5.61 14.82 6.56
CA ILE A 179 -5.24 13.44 6.89
C ILE A 179 -6.44 12.52 6.89
N GLY A 180 -6.21 11.26 6.51
CA GLY A 180 -7.15 10.15 6.71
C GLY A 180 -6.57 9.19 7.73
N VAL A 181 -7.34 8.84 8.75
CA VAL A 181 -6.96 7.89 9.80
C VAL A 181 -7.86 6.67 9.71
N ASP A 182 -7.26 5.51 9.56
CA ASP A 182 -7.96 4.23 9.53
C ASP A 182 -7.03 3.13 10.08
N GLU A 183 -7.49 1.91 10.13
CA GLU A 183 -6.73 0.79 10.64
C GLU A 183 -6.69 -0.39 9.69
N ILE A 184 -5.60 -1.11 9.75
CA ILE A 184 -5.43 -2.37 9.05
C ILE A 184 -5.16 -3.51 10.02
N ALA A 185 -5.77 -4.67 9.77
CA ALA A 185 -5.39 -5.89 10.46
C ALA A 185 -4.10 -6.44 9.83
N ILE A 186 -3.08 -6.70 10.65
CA ILE A 186 -1.84 -7.31 10.20
C ILE A 186 -1.81 -8.82 10.41
N ARG A 187 -2.62 -9.33 11.33
CA ARG A 187 -2.81 -10.76 11.62
C ARG A 187 -4.27 -11.06 11.94
N LYS A 188 -4.65 -12.34 11.89
CA LYS A 188 -5.91 -12.81 12.46
C LYS A 188 -5.89 -12.63 13.98
N GLY A 189 -7.01 -12.22 14.60
CA GLY A 189 -7.12 -12.10 16.05
C GLY A 189 -6.93 -10.67 16.60
N HIS A 190 -7.41 -9.66 15.87
CA HIS A 190 -7.45 -8.25 16.33
C HIS A 190 -6.10 -7.55 16.50
N ASP A 191 -5.08 -7.98 15.76
CA ASP A 191 -3.79 -7.28 15.71
C ASP A 191 -3.84 -6.18 14.64
N TYR A 192 -4.13 -4.94 15.07
CA TYR A 192 -4.33 -3.78 14.19
C TYR A 192 -3.14 -2.83 14.24
N ARG A 193 -2.96 -2.09 13.13
CA ARG A 193 -2.08 -0.91 13.07
C ARG A 193 -2.85 0.26 12.51
N ILE A 194 -2.58 1.43 13.05
CA ILE A 194 -3.12 2.68 12.56
C ILE A 194 -2.36 3.05 11.29
N VAL A 195 -3.10 3.43 10.27
CA VAL A 195 -2.58 3.99 9.03
C VAL A 195 -3.02 5.44 8.94
N VAL A 196 -2.06 6.34 8.87
CA VAL A 196 -2.35 7.74 8.58
C VAL A 196 -1.92 8.06 7.16
N SER A 197 -2.85 8.60 6.38
CA SER A 197 -2.66 8.94 4.98
C SER A 197 -2.77 10.44 4.77
N ASP A 198 -1.96 10.99 3.89
CA ASP A 198 -2.11 12.32 3.34
C ASP A 198 -3.17 12.25 2.22
N LEU A 199 -4.30 12.91 2.42
CA LEU A 199 -5.43 12.85 1.49
C LEU A 199 -5.17 13.67 0.22
N ASP A 200 -4.41 14.76 0.33
CA ASP A 200 -4.05 15.58 -0.82
C ASP A 200 -3.03 14.84 -1.72
N ARG A 201 -2.04 14.17 -1.13
CA ARG A 201 -1.03 13.38 -1.84
C ARG A 201 -1.46 11.95 -2.15
N ARG A 202 -2.61 11.53 -1.64
CA ARG A 202 -3.23 10.21 -1.88
C ARG A 202 -2.32 9.03 -1.51
N ARG A 203 -1.63 9.12 -0.38
CA ARG A 203 -0.71 8.08 0.06
C ARG A 203 -0.64 7.95 1.58
N PRO A 204 -0.37 6.73 2.11
CA PRO A 204 0.01 6.56 3.50
C PRO A 204 1.31 7.31 3.79
N ILE A 205 1.37 7.99 4.93
CA ILE A 205 2.55 8.70 5.41
C ILE A 205 3.09 8.12 6.70
N TRP A 206 2.28 7.35 7.41
CA TRP A 206 2.68 6.68 8.63
C TRP A 206 1.87 5.41 8.87
N VAL A 207 2.52 4.40 9.44
CA VAL A 207 1.90 3.15 9.88
C VAL A 207 2.49 2.78 11.23
N GLY A 208 1.67 2.61 12.27
CA GLY A 208 2.18 2.31 13.61
C GLY A 208 1.09 2.04 14.64
N GLY A 209 1.48 2.14 15.92
CA GLY A 209 0.65 1.72 17.05
C GLY A 209 0.58 0.19 17.18
N LYS A 210 0.25 -0.30 18.34
CA LYS A 210 0.02 -1.74 18.60
C LYS A 210 -1.46 -2.04 18.85
N GLY A 211 -2.31 -1.03 18.74
CA GLY A 211 -3.74 -1.12 18.99
C GLY A 211 -4.49 0.07 18.40
N ARG A 212 -5.55 0.45 19.09
CA ARG A 212 -6.49 1.50 18.69
C ARG A 212 -6.68 2.52 19.82
N THR A 213 -5.68 2.68 20.66
CA THR A 213 -5.74 3.59 21.80
C THR A 213 -5.37 5.01 21.40
N GLU A 214 -5.66 5.95 22.29
CA GLU A 214 -5.24 7.34 22.13
C GLU A 214 -3.72 7.46 22.08
N SER A 215 -3.01 6.74 22.97
CA SER A 215 -1.55 6.70 22.99
C SER A 215 -0.93 6.10 21.75
N ASP A 216 -1.59 5.12 21.10
CA ASP A 216 -1.13 4.60 19.80
C ASP A 216 -1.21 5.67 18.70
N MET A 217 -2.25 6.51 18.71
CA MET A 217 -2.39 7.62 17.77
C MET A 217 -1.42 8.75 18.05
N ASP A 218 -1.09 9.02 19.33
CA ASP A 218 -0.12 10.04 19.73
C ASP A 218 1.28 9.76 19.13
N LEU A 219 1.63 8.49 18.88
CA LEU A 219 2.89 8.13 18.21
C LEU A 219 3.01 8.75 16.81
N PHE A 220 1.91 8.89 16.09
CA PHE A 220 1.91 9.58 14.79
C PHE A 220 2.28 11.06 14.96
N PHE A 221 1.66 11.76 15.90
CA PHE A 221 1.94 13.19 16.11
C PHE A 221 3.36 13.43 16.60
N ALA A 222 3.89 12.53 17.45
CA ALA A 222 5.28 12.55 17.87
C ALA A 222 6.24 12.36 16.67
N ALA A 223 5.94 11.44 15.77
CA ALA A 223 6.73 11.21 14.56
C ALA A 223 6.64 12.37 13.55
N LEU A 224 5.46 13.01 13.45
CA LEU A 224 5.25 14.13 12.53
C LEU A 224 5.94 15.41 13.00
N GLY A 225 5.95 15.63 14.31
CA GLY A 225 6.48 16.83 14.97
C GLY A 225 5.53 18.02 14.95
N ALA A 226 5.64 18.90 15.96
CA ALA A 226 4.74 20.01 16.19
C ALA A 226 4.57 20.97 14.98
N PRO A 227 5.66 21.35 14.25
CA PRO A 227 5.50 22.31 13.14
C PRO A 227 4.67 21.77 11.97
N LYS A 228 4.75 20.45 11.70
CA LYS A 228 3.96 19.81 10.65
C LYS A 228 2.54 19.52 11.12
N THR A 229 2.38 19.14 12.41
CA THR A 229 1.07 18.92 13.05
C THR A 229 0.21 20.18 12.99
N ALA A 230 0.79 21.35 13.23
CA ALA A 230 0.09 22.64 13.16
C ALA A 230 -0.48 22.96 11.76
N ARG A 231 -0.05 22.25 10.70
CA ARG A 231 -0.57 22.42 9.34
C ARG A 231 -1.80 21.58 9.03
N ILE A 232 -2.15 20.64 9.92
CA ILE A 232 -3.33 19.79 9.73
C ILE A 232 -4.58 20.64 9.96
N GLN A 233 -5.37 20.81 8.91
CA GLN A 233 -6.65 21.56 8.94
C GLN A 233 -7.86 20.63 8.96
N LEU A 234 -7.70 19.40 8.45
CA LEU A 234 -8.78 18.45 8.29
C LEU A 234 -8.32 17.02 8.61
N ALA A 235 -9.16 16.29 9.35
CA ALA A 235 -8.92 14.87 9.63
C ALA A 235 -10.18 14.05 9.36
N ALA A 236 -10.09 13.15 8.39
CA ALA A 236 -11.11 12.15 8.09
C ALA A 236 -10.81 10.87 8.88
N MET A 237 -11.77 10.38 9.65
CA MET A 237 -11.60 9.18 10.49
C MET A 237 -12.93 8.48 10.74
N ASP A 238 -12.86 7.26 11.30
CA ASP A 238 -14.04 6.60 11.89
C ASP A 238 -14.47 7.31 13.17
N MET A 239 -15.69 7.07 13.61
CA MET A 239 -16.27 7.62 14.85
C MET A 239 -15.66 6.99 16.12
N TRP A 240 -14.35 6.70 16.09
CA TRP A 240 -13.61 6.11 17.19
C TRP A 240 -13.06 7.19 18.14
N LYS A 241 -13.57 7.21 19.35
CA LYS A 241 -13.28 8.28 20.34
C LYS A 241 -11.79 8.50 20.61
N PRO A 242 -10.93 7.46 20.79
CA PRO A 242 -9.50 7.66 21.05
C PRO A 242 -8.79 8.44 19.95
N PHE A 243 -9.11 8.22 18.68
CA PHE A 243 -8.47 8.95 17.57
C PHE A 243 -8.86 10.41 17.58
N ARG A 244 -10.13 10.70 17.85
CA ARG A 244 -10.60 12.08 18.01
C ARG A 244 -9.96 12.78 19.20
N ALA A 245 -9.83 12.09 20.35
CA ALA A 245 -9.22 12.67 21.55
C ALA A 245 -7.75 13.03 21.30
N SER A 246 -6.98 12.15 20.70
CA SER A 246 -5.60 12.41 20.31
C SER A 246 -5.49 13.58 19.33
N LEU A 247 -6.34 13.63 18.28
CA LEU A 247 -6.35 14.74 17.32
C LEU A 247 -6.63 16.08 18.03
N MET A 248 -7.65 16.14 18.90
CA MET A 248 -8.01 17.37 19.60
C MET A 248 -6.93 17.87 20.55
N ARG A 249 -6.12 16.96 21.11
CA ARG A 249 -4.96 17.30 21.94
C ARG A 249 -3.83 17.91 21.12
N HIS A 250 -3.51 17.32 19.98
CA HIS A 250 -2.33 17.68 19.17
C HIS A 250 -2.62 18.74 18.10
N ALA A 251 -3.83 18.76 17.55
CA ALA A 251 -4.27 19.69 16.51
C ALA A 251 -5.71 20.17 16.76
N PRO A 252 -5.97 20.95 17.85
CA PRO A 252 -7.32 21.35 18.27
C PRO A 252 -8.04 22.22 17.24
N HIS A 253 -7.31 22.88 16.35
CA HIS A 253 -7.83 23.71 15.26
C HIS A 253 -8.28 22.89 14.05
N ALA A 254 -7.90 21.60 13.97
CA ALA A 254 -8.26 20.77 12.85
C ALA A 254 -9.74 20.35 12.91
N ARG A 255 -10.43 20.47 11.78
CA ARG A 255 -11.81 19.99 11.65
C ARG A 255 -11.83 18.46 11.50
N VAL A 256 -12.71 17.82 12.27
CA VAL A 256 -12.97 16.38 12.13
C VAL A 256 -14.08 16.18 11.11
N ILE A 257 -13.90 15.23 10.23
CA ILE A 257 -14.96 14.65 9.40
C ILE A 257 -15.02 13.16 9.61
N PHE A 258 -16.23 12.63 9.71
CA PHE A 258 -16.40 11.18 9.83
C PHE A 258 -16.62 10.53 8.48
N ASP A 259 -16.03 9.36 8.29
CA ASP A 259 -16.11 8.63 7.04
C ASP A 259 -17.56 8.23 6.74
N LYS A 260 -18.07 8.75 5.62
CA LYS A 260 -19.40 8.44 5.07
C LYS A 260 -19.64 6.94 4.97
N PHE A 261 -18.63 6.16 4.57
CA PHE A 261 -18.74 4.72 4.41
C PHE A 261 -19.11 4.02 5.71
N HIS A 262 -18.45 4.39 6.80
CA HIS A 262 -18.74 3.85 8.13
C HIS A 262 -20.15 4.22 8.61
N ILE A 263 -20.60 5.46 8.36
CA ILE A 263 -21.95 5.90 8.69
C ILE A 263 -22.99 5.10 7.90
N VAL A 264 -22.83 4.98 6.58
CA VAL A 264 -23.74 4.23 5.72
C VAL A 264 -23.75 2.73 6.10
N ARG A 265 -22.62 2.19 6.50
CA ARG A 265 -22.54 0.82 7.04
C ARG A 265 -23.41 0.64 8.29
N HIS A 266 -23.32 1.55 9.27
CA HIS A 266 -24.17 1.51 10.47
C HIS A 266 -25.66 1.62 10.15
N LEU A 267 -26.01 2.43 9.15
CA LEU A 267 -27.39 2.52 8.65
C LEU A 267 -27.84 1.21 7.99
N GLY A 268 -26.95 0.59 7.21
CA GLY A 268 -27.17 -0.73 6.62
C GLY A 268 -27.38 -1.83 7.68
N ASP A 269 -26.59 -1.80 8.74
CA ASP A 269 -26.75 -2.73 9.87
C ASP A 269 -28.08 -2.50 10.60
N ALA A 270 -28.55 -1.25 10.74
CA ALA A 270 -29.85 -0.95 11.30
C ALA A 270 -31.01 -1.49 10.43
N LEU A 271 -30.90 -1.38 9.10
CA LEU A 271 -31.87 -1.97 8.17
C LEU A 271 -31.84 -3.51 8.23
N ASP A 272 -30.66 -4.12 8.28
CA ASP A 272 -30.54 -5.59 8.39
C ASP A 272 -31.11 -6.11 9.71
N GLU A 273 -31.01 -5.34 10.78
CA GLU A 273 -31.67 -5.69 12.05
C GLU A 273 -33.19 -5.69 11.91
N VAL A 274 -33.79 -4.72 11.21
CA VAL A 274 -35.23 -4.74 10.91
C VAL A 274 -35.57 -5.98 10.08
N ARG A 275 -34.81 -6.30 9.03
CA ARG A 275 -35.02 -7.50 8.21
C ARG A 275 -34.99 -8.78 9.05
N ARG A 276 -34.01 -8.91 9.94
CA ARG A 276 -33.90 -10.08 10.84
C ARG A 276 -35.07 -10.20 11.82
N ARG A 277 -35.58 -9.07 12.33
CA ARG A 277 -36.74 -9.04 13.21
C ARG A 277 -38.02 -9.45 12.45
N GLU A 278 -38.23 -8.91 11.26
CA GLU A 278 -39.40 -9.30 10.45
C GLU A 278 -39.32 -10.77 10.00
N TYR A 279 -38.14 -11.26 9.62
CA TYR A 279 -37.94 -12.68 9.33
C TYR A 279 -38.37 -13.60 10.47
N ARG A 280 -38.10 -13.24 11.72
CA ARG A 280 -38.49 -14.05 12.90
C ARG A 280 -39.99 -14.04 13.16
N ARG A 281 -40.69 -12.99 12.74
CA ARG A 281 -42.13 -12.84 12.94
C ARG A 281 -42.98 -13.61 11.94
N LEU A 282 -42.41 -13.94 10.79
CA LEU A 282 -43.12 -14.60 9.70
C LEU A 282 -43.25 -16.12 9.93
N ALA A 283 -44.32 -16.71 9.40
CA ALA A 283 -44.49 -18.14 9.31
C ALA A 283 -43.43 -18.77 8.39
N ALA A 284 -43.16 -20.09 8.55
CA ALA A 284 -42.08 -20.76 7.83
C ALA A 284 -42.15 -20.59 6.30
N LYS A 285 -43.35 -20.67 5.71
CA LYS A 285 -43.61 -20.48 4.27
C LYS A 285 -43.22 -19.07 3.75
N ASP A 286 -43.39 -18.03 4.59
CA ASP A 286 -43.19 -16.65 4.21
C ASP A 286 -41.72 -16.21 4.46
N ARG A 287 -40.99 -16.94 5.29
CA ARG A 287 -39.55 -16.70 5.56
C ARG A 287 -38.69 -16.82 4.33
N ALA A 288 -39.03 -17.71 3.39
CA ALA A 288 -38.33 -17.90 2.14
C ALA A 288 -38.25 -16.58 1.32
N PHE A 289 -39.30 -15.76 1.45
CA PHE A 289 -39.40 -14.49 0.72
C PHE A 289 -38.42 -13.40 1.21
N ILE A 290 -38.06 -13.41 2.51
CA ILE A 290 -37.09 -12.47 3.10
C ILE A 290 -35.67 -13.08 3.12
N LYS A 291 -35.56 -14.41 3.07
CA LYS A 291 -34.29 -15.12 3.05
C LYS A 291 -33.48 -14.70 1.80
N GLY A 292 -32.21 -14.42 2.00
CA GLY A 292 -31.30 -14.03 0.89
C GLY A 292 -31.42 -12.56 0.44
N GLN A 293 -32.43 -11.80 0.87
CA GLN A 293 -32.68 -10.42 0.42
C GLN A 293 -31.82 -9.34 1.10
N ARG A 294 -30.81 -9.71 1.87
CA ARG A 294 -29.93 -8.77 2.57
C ARG A 294 -29.29 -7.77 1.60
N TYR A 295 -28.62 -8.29 0.59
CA TYR A 295 -27.87 -7.45 -0.35
C TYR A 295 -28.82 -6.62 -1.25
N THR A 296 -29.98 -7.14 -1.60
CA THR A 296 -31.01 -6.41 -2.33
C THR A 296 -31.49 -5.17 -1.54
N LEU A 297 -31.68 -5.30 -0.22
CA LEU A 297 -32.07 -4.20 0.66
C LEU A 297 -30.95 -3.20 0.93
N LEU A 298 -29.70 -3.67 1.02
CA LEU A 298 -28.55 -2.81 1.30
C LEU A 298 -28.11 -2.00 0.06
N SER A 299 -28.30 -2.51 -1.13
CA SER A 299 -27.97 -1.82 -2.38
C SER A 299 -28.89 -0.62 -2.64
N HIS A 300 -28.35 0.39 -3.32
CA HIS A 300 -29.19 1.44 -3.92
C HIS A 300 -30.00 0.85 -5.07
N ARG A 301 -31.25 1.31 -5.22
CA ARG A 301 -32.16 0.82 -6.26
C ARG A 301 -31.56 0.92 -7.67
N GLU A 302 -30.81 1.96 -7.94
CA GLU A 302 -30.15 2.22 -9.23
C GLU A 302 -29.10 1.19 -9.61
N HIS A 303 -28.42 0.61 -8.61
CA HIS A 303 -27.36 -0.36 -8.80
C HIS A 303 -27.90 -1.81 -8.90
N LEU A 304 -29.20 -2.03 -8.70
CA LEU A 304 -29.80 -3.33 -8.82
C LEU A 304 -30.11 -3.67 -10.28
N SER A 305 -29.92 -4.94 -10.64
CA SER A 305 -30.41 -5.50 -11.90
C SER A 305 -31.95 -5.40 -12.00
N LEU A 306 -32.51 -5.58 -13.19
CA LEU A 306 -33.96 -5.56 -13.39
C LEU A 306 -34.69 -6.55 -12.46
N ASP A 307 -34.16 -7.78 -12.33
CA ASP A 307 -34.73 -8.80 -11.45
C ASP A 307 -34.56 -8.45 -9.96
N GLY A 308 -33.42 -7.83 -9.60
CA GLY A 308 -33.20 -7.28 -8.27
C GLY A 308 -34.22 -6.19 -7.92
N ARG A 309 -34.52 -5.29 -8.85
CA ARG A 309 -35.55 -4.22 -8.68
C ARG A 309 -36.96 -4.81 -8.53
N ARG A 310 -37.29 -5.82 -9.35
CA ARG A 310 -38.57 -6.54 -9.23
C ARG A 310 -38.71 -7.25 -7.87
N SER A 311 -37.67 -7.95 -7.45
CA SER A 311 -37.62 -8.63 -6.16
C SER A 311 -37.76 -7.65 -5.00
N LEU A 312 -37.03 -6.53 -5.05
CA LEU A 312 -37.14 -5.46 -4.06
C LEU A 312 -38.55 -4.90 -3.99
N THR A 313 -39.18 -4.58 -5.13
CA THR A 313 -40.55 -4.05 -5.19
C THR A 313 -41.55 -5.00 -4.58
N LYS A 314 -41.47 -6.31 -4.89
CA LYS A 314 -42.31 -7.33 -4.29
C LYS A 314 -42.13 -7.41 -2.77
N LEU A 315 -40.87 -7.40 -2.32
CA LEU A 315 -40.53 -7.47 -0.90
C LEU A 315 -41.09 -6.27 -0.10
N LEU A 316 -40.91 -5.06 -0.64
CA LEU A 316 -41.35 -3.83 0.02
C LEU A 316 -42.89 -3.72 0.04
N LYS A 317 -43.59 -4.17 -1.01
CA LYS A 317 -45.07 -4.26 -1.03
C LYS A 317 -45.60 -5.25 0.01
N ALA A 318 -44.90 -6.36 0.21
CA ALA A 318 -45.35 -7.43 1.15
C ALA A 318 -45.07 -7.08 2.61
N ASN A 319 -44.13 -6.18 2.93
CA ASN A 319 -43.74 -5.84 4.29
C ASN A 319 -43.60 -4.33 4.52
N LYS A 320 -44.63 -3.73 5.12
CA LYS A 320 -44.67 -2.26 5.39
C LYS A 320 -43.48 -1.78 6.25
N ARG A 321 -43.03 -2.56 7.25
CA ARG A 321 -41.92 -2.16 8.11
C ARG A 321 -40.59 -2.13 7.35
N LEU A 322 -40.36 -3.14 6.50
CA LEU A 322 -39.18 -3.15 5.62
C LEU A 322 -39.23 -2.01 4.61
N ASN A 323 -40.42 -1.72 4.08
CA ASN A 323 -40.61 -0.58 3.17
C ASN A 323 -40.25 0.74 3.84
N THR A 324 -40.79 1.00 5.04
CA THR A 324 -40.46 2.21 5.81
C THR A 324 -38.97 2.29 6.10
N ALA A 325 -38.36 1.20 6.58
CA ALA A 325 -36.93 1.17 6.87
C ALA A 325 -36.07 1.40 5.62
N TYR A 326 -36.45 0.82 4.48
CA TYR A 326 -35.76 1.02 3.21
C TYR A 326 -35.85 2.48 2.74
N LEU A 327 -37.05 3.09 2.75
CA LEU A 327 -37.24 4.48 2.38
C LEU A 327 -36.46 5.44 3.28
N LEU A 328 -36.41 5.17 4.58
CA LEU A 328 -35.59 5.92 5.54
C LEU A 328 -34.08 5.78 5.25
N LYS A 329 -33.60 4.63 4.80
CA LYS A 329 -32.23 4.44 4.36
C LYS A 329 -31.92 5.27 3.11
N GLU A 330 -32.78 5.19 2.10
CA GLU A 330 -32.59 5.95 0.83
C GLU A 330 -32.65 7.45 1.09
N SER A 331 -33.62 7.94 1.87
CA SER A 331 -33.72 9.37 2.19
C SER A 331 -32.54 9.90 2.99
N PHE A 332 -31.95 9.11 3.91
CA PHE A 332 -30.76 9.52 4.67
C PHE A 332 -29.57 9.80 3.76
N GLY A 333 -29.45 9.09 2.62
CA GLY A 333 -28.41 9.31 1.62
C GLY A 333 -28.32 10.75 1.13
N GLN A 334 -29.45 11.48 1.10
CA GLN A 334 -29.51 12.88 0.69
C GLN A 334 -28.78 13.85 1.63
N LEU A 335 -28.43 13.42 2.85
CA LEU A 335 -27.61 14.22 3.79
C LEU A 335 -26.33 14.73 3.14
N TRP A 336 -25.72 13.93 2.26
CA TRP A 336 -24.43 14.22 1.63
C TRP A 336 -24.52 15.18 0.43
N ASP A 337 -25.73 15.53 -0.01
CA ASP A 337 -25.95 16.44 -1.14
C ASP A 337 -25.97 17.91 -0.70
N TYR A 338 -26.11 18.15 0.61
CA TYR A 338 -26.12 19.51 1.16
C TYR A 338 -24.74 20.16 1.08
N GLN A 339 -24.74 21.50 0.91
CA GLN A 339 -23.54 22.32 0.76
C GLN A 339 -23.20 23.13 2.02
N THR A 340 -24.07 23.10 3.03
CA THR A 340 -23.85 23.82 4.29
C THR A 340 -24.19 22.94 5.49
N GLU A 341 -23.42 23.10 6.57
CA GLU A 341 -23.63 22.37 7.81
C GLU A 341 -25.04 22.60 8.39
N GLY A 342 -25.52 23.85 8.36
CA GLY A 342 -26.84 24.20 8.89
C GLY A 342 -27.99 23.48 8.17
N ARG A 343 -27.94 23.41 6.82
CA ARG A 343 -28.95 22.69 6.04
C ARG A 343 -28.86 21.17 6.26
N ALA A 344 -27.66 20.62 6.37
CA ALA A 344 -27.46 19.22 6.70
C ALA A 344 -28.02 18.86 8.08
N ARG A 345 -27.79 19.69 9.10
CA ARG A 345 -28.37 19.53 10.44
C ARG A 345 -29.89 19.62 10.41
N ALA A 346 -30.46 20.62 9.76
CA ALA A 346 -31.92 20.77 9.62
C ALA A 346 -32.55 19.58 8.88
N PHE A 347 -31.88 19.04 7.85
CA PHE A 347 -32.33 17.81 7.20
C PHE A 347 -32.30 16.63 8.17
N PHE A 348 -31.21 16.44 8.89
CA PHE A 348 -31.08 15.33 9.84
C PHE A 348 -32.17 15.41 10.94
N GLU A 349 -32.47 16.57 11.49
CA GLU A 349 -33.54 16.73 12.49
C GLU A 349 -34.91 16.34 11.92
N ARG A 350 -35.24 16.76 10.68
CA ARG A 350 -36.48 16.32 10.01
C ARG A 350 -36.50 14.82 9.80
N TRP A 351 -35.39 14.26 9.35
CA TRP A 351 -35.26 12.81 9.14
C TRP A 351 -35.44 12.06 10.48
N LYS A 352 -34.83 12.53 11.55
CA LYS A 352 -34.98 11.97 12.90
C LYS A 352 -36.43 12.08 13.40
N GLN A 353 -37.11 13.18 13.14
CA GLN A 353 -38.53 13.33 13.47
C GLN A 353 -39.39 12.31 12.70
N SER A 354 -39.04 11.94 11.48
CA SER A 354 -39.78 10.91 10.73
C SER A 354 -39.69 9.50 11.34
N LEU A 355 -38.76 9.27 12.27
CA LEU A 355 -38.65 8.01 13.03
C LEU A 355 -39.74 7.89 14.12
N LYS A 356 -40.31 9.03 14.56
CA LYS A 356 -41.37 9.00 15.58
C LYS A 356 -42.51 8.09 15.09
N TRP A 357 -42.98 7.28 15.99
CA TRP A 357 -44.10 6.33 15.77
C TRP A 357 -43.79 5.15 14.83
N GLN A 358 -42.61 5.10 14.18
CA GLN A 358 -42.24 3.96 13.32
C GLN A 358 -41.87 2.69 14.09
N ARG A 359 -41.58 2.82 15.38
CA ARG A 359 -41.13 1.71 16.24
C ARG A 359 -39.94 0.93 15.66
N LEU A 360 -39.00 1.64 15.03
CA LEU A 360 -37.78 1.11 14.42
C LEU A 360 -36.59 1.34 15.35
N THR A 361 -36.49 0.58 16.45
CA THR A 361 -35.48 0.77 17.51
C THR A 361 -34.04 0.79 16.98
N SER A 362 -33.71 0.03 15.93
CA SER A 362 -32.37 0.06 15.33
C SER A 362 -32.06 1.41 14.64
N TYR A 363 -33.08 2.07 14.04
CA TYR A 363 -32.95 3.40 13.47
C TYR A 363 -32.88 4.49 14.55
N GLU A 364 -33.59 4.33 15.65
CA GLU A 364 -33.50 5.24 16.82
C GLU A 364 -32.09 5.21 17.41
N LYS A 365 -31.51 4.02 17.56
CA LYS A 365 -30.12 3.85 17.99
C LYS A 365 -29.13 4.47 17.02
N PHE A 366 -29.36 4.30 15.72
CA PHE A 366 -28.56 4.93 14.68
C PHE A 366 -28.67 6.46 14.77
N ALA A 367 -29.88 7.03 14.88
CA ALA A 367 -30.08 8.47 15.06
C ALA A 367 -29.34 9.02 16.28
N GLY A 368 -29.41 8.34 17.42
CA GLY A 368 -28.65 8.72 18.61
C GLY A 368 -27.13 8.62 18.46
N MET A 369 -26.64 7.75 17.58
CA MET A 369 -25.22 7.74 17.21
C MET A 369 -24.87 8.98 16.37
N ILE A 370 -25.70 9.34 15.38
CA ILE A 370 -25.51 10.55 14.57
C ILE A 370 -25.57 11.80 15.43
N ASP A 371 -26.48 11.92 16.41
CA ASP A 371 -26.56 13.04 17.34
C ASP A 371 -25.22 13.28 18.06
N ARG A 372 -24.59 12.21 18.55
CA ARG A 372 -23.30 12.29 19.27
C ARG A 372 -22.11 12.70 18.39
N HIS A 373 -22.22 12.57 17.08
CA HIS A 373 -21.14 12.81 16.11
C HIS A 373 -21.53 13.84 15.05
N GLY A 374 -22.64 14.54 15.26
CA GLY A 374 -23.26 15.43 14.28
C GLY A 374 -22.37 16.57 13.78
N ASP A 375 -21.44 17.03 14.62
CA ASP A 375 -20.46 18.05 14.25
C ASP A 375 -19.56 17.59 13.09
N GLY A 376 -18.92 16.43 13.24
CA GLY A 376 -18.04 15.88 12.19
C GLY A 376 -18.78 15.36 10.95
N ILE A 377 -20.06 14.96 11.13
CA ILE A 377 -20.89 14.51 9.99
C ILE A 377 -21.35 15.73 9.16
N ALA A 378 -21.85 16.76 9.81
CA ALA A 378 -22.30 17.99 9.14
C ALA A 378 -21.12 18.76 8.51
N SER A 379 -19.94 18.73 9.14
CA SER A 379 -18.73 19.37 8.64
C SER A 379 -18.32 18.89 7.25
N TYR A 380 -18.59 17.63 6.90
CA TYR A 380 -18.35 17.10 5.54
C TYR A 380 -19.17 17.80 4.46
N CYS A 381 -20.32 18.34 4.81
CA CYS A 381 -21.18 19.04 3.86
C CYS A 381 -20.62 20.40 3.41
N HIS A 382 -19.64 20.95 4.14
CA HIS A 382 -18.98 22.19 3.72
C HIS A 382 -18.06 21.92 2.50
N PRO A 383 -18.13 22.74 1.44
CA PRO A 383 -17.38 22.49 0.19
C PRO A 383 -15.86 22.33 0.39
N GLU A 384 -15.26 23.12 1.28
CA GLU A 384 -13.81 23.08 1.59
C GLU A 384 -13.38 21.80 2.32
N ASN A 385 -14.33 21.09 2.96
CA ASN A 385 -14.09 19.86 3.69
C ASN A 385 -14.37 18.60 2.84
N LYS A 386 -14.86 18.79 1.60
CA LYS A 386 -15.11 17.67 0.70
C LYS A 386 -13.80 17.06 0.24
N VAL A 387 -13.39 15.99 0.91
CA VAL A 387 -12.29 15.13 0.50
C VAL A 387 -12.85 13.81 -0.02
N SER A 388 -12.09 13.13 -0.86
CA SER A 388 -12.47 11.80 -1.36
C SER A 388 -12.35 10.77 -0.22
N LEU A 389 -13.43 10.53 0.51
CA LEU A 389 -13.46 9.57 1.63
C LEU A 389 -13.20 8.13 1.14
N GLY A 390 -13.66 7.76 -0.07
CA GLY A 390 -13.34 6.47 -0.68
C GLY A 390 -11.84 6.25 -0.96
N LEU A 391 -11.03 7.31 -0.88
CA LEU A 391 -9.59 7.22 -1.02
C LEU A 391 -8.96 6.35 0.09
N VAL A 392 -9.36 6.56 1.35
CA VAL A 392 -8.81 5.80 2.50
C VAL A 392 -9.10 4.31 2.34
N GLU A 393 -10.33 3.96 1.95
CA GLU A 393 -10.70 2.58 1.65
C GLU A 393 -9.88 2.01 0.47
N GLY A 394 -9.72 2.80 -0.61
CA GLY A 394 -8.89 2.42 -1.76
C GLY A 394 -7.44 2.17 -1.39
N LEU A 395 -6.84 3.02 -0.54
CA LEU A 395 -5.49 2.83 -0.02
C LEU A 395 -5.39 1.54 0.81
N ASN A 396 -6.35 1.31 1.71
CA ASN A 396 -6.40 0.10 2.52
C ASN A 396 -6.61 -1.18 1.67
N ASN A 397 -7.37 -1.10 0.59
CA ASN A 397 -7.51 -2.22 -0.34
C ASN A 397 -6.18 -2.54 -1.03
N LYS A 398 -5.41 -1.55 -1.46
CA LYS A 398 -4.06 -1.75 -2.00
C LYS A 398 -3.12 -2.37 -0.96
N ILE A 399 -3.18 -1.92 0.31
CA ILE A 399 -2.41 -2.52 1.41
C ILE A 399 -2.79 -4.00 1.60
N ARG A 400 -4.09 -4.33 1.61
CA ARG A 400 -4.55 -5.72 1.69
C ARG A 400 -4.06 -6.59 0.52
N VAL A 401 -3.98 -6.03 -0.69
CA VAL A 401 -3.39 -6.71 -1.85
C VAL A 401 -1.92 -7.00 -1.63
N LEU A 402 -1.14 -6.04 -1.11
CA LEU A 402 0.27 -6.26 -0.76
C LEU A 402 0.44 -7.39 0.26
N GLN A 403 -0.38 -7.40 1.32
CA GLN A 403 -0.35 -8.45 2.33
C GLN A 403 -0.70 -9.83 1.76
N ARG A 404 -1.73 -9.92 0.92
CA ARG A 404 -2.17 -11.18 0.29
C ARG A 404 -1.13 -11.71 -0.69
N ARG A 405 -0.52 -10.85 -1.50
CA ARG A 405 0.52 -11.23 -2.46
C ARG A 405 1.72 -11.88 -1.77
N ALA A 406 2.07 -11.42 -0.58
CA ALA A 406 3.18 -11.98 0.19
C ALA A 406 2.77 -13.14 1.12
N TYR A 407 1.51 -13.60 1.07
CA TYR A 407 0.96 -14.59 2.01
C TYR A 407 1.13 -14.19 3.50
N GLY A 408 1.21 -12.88 3.77
CA GLY A 408 1.48 -12.28 5.07
C GLY A 408 2.95 -11.89 5.27
N TYR A 409 3.18 -11.07 6.27
CA TYR A 409 4.51 -10.60 6.66
C TYR A 409 4.80 -10.98 8.11
N ARG A 410 5.93 -11.63 8.37
CA ARG A 410 6.39 -11.92 9.73
C ARG A 410 7.11 -10.72 10.36
N ASP A 411 7.82 -9.96 9.54
CA ASP A 411 8.57 -8.76 9.93
C ASP A 411 7.66 -7.54 9.75
N GLU A 412 7.26 -6.97 10.88
CA GLU A 412 6.33 -5.84 10.93
C GLU A 412 6.98 -4.55 10.41
N GLU A 413 8.25 -4.31 10.74
CA GLU A 413 8.96 -3.10 10.29
C GLU A 413 9.14 -3.12 8.76
N TYR A 414 9.44 -4.29 8.21
CA TYR A 414 9.48 -4.47 6.77
C TYR A 414 8.10 -4.24 6.12
N LEU A 415 7.01 -4.70 6.76
CA LEU A 415 5.64 -4.45 6.27
C LEU A 415 5.31 -2.95 6.29
N LYS A 416 5.59 -2.23 7.38
CA LYS A 416 5.36 -0.78 7.50
C LYS A 416 6.09 -0.02 6.40
N LEU A 417 7.37 -0.33 6.21
CA LEU A 417 8.18 0.26 5.15
C LEU A 417 7.62 -0.06 3.75
N LYS A 418 7.21 -1.31 3.53
CA LYS A 418 6.61 -1.76 2.26
C LYS A 418 5.31 -1.02 1.95
N ILE A 419 4.46 -0.80 2.96
CA ILE A 419 3.21 -0.04 2.81
C ILE A 419 3.52 1.39 2.35
N VAL A 420 4.40 2.10 3.04
CA VAL A 420 4.70 3.50 2.69
C VAL A 420 5.36 3.59 1.31
N ALA A 421 6.36 2.75 1.03
CA ALA A 421 7.11 2.75 -0.22
C ALA A 421 6.27 2.38 -1.45
N ALA A 422 5.25 1.52 -1.29
CA ALA A 422 4.39 1.07 -2.41
C ALA A 422 3.58 2.20 -3.07
N PHE A 423 3.42 3.33 -2.39
CA PHE A 423 2.70 4.50 -2.90
C PHE A 423 3.64 5.62 -3.37
N LEU A 424 4.94 5.43 -3.24
CA LEU A 424 5.94 6.37 -3.73
C LEU A 424 6.32 6.05 -5.18
N PRO A 425 6.77 7.04 -5.96
CA PRO A 425 7.29 6.77 -7.30
C PRO A 425 8.53 5.87 -7.25
N PRO A 426 8.81 5.09 -8.30
CA PRO A 426 10.04 4.33 -8.39
C PRO A 426 11.25 5.29 -8.41
N LEU A 427 12.38 4.82 -7.86
CA LEU A 427 13.63 5.55 -7.99
C LEU A 427 14.09 5.48 -9.44
N THR A 428 14.34 6.62 -10.07
CA THR A 428 14.83 6.73 -11.44
C THR A 428 16.29 7.17 -11.45
N ARG A 429 17.05 6.71 -12.45
CA ARG A 429 18.49 6.98 -12.60
C ARG A 429 18.84 8.47 -12.76
N ARG A 430 17.93 9.27 -13.35
CA ARG A 430 18.18 10.70 -13.60
C ARG A 430 18.26 11.54 -12.32
N GLU A 431 17.65 11.06 -11.27
CA GLU A 431 17.43 11.82 -10.04
C GLU A 431 18.52 11.55 -8.97
N GLU A 432 19.49 10.63 -9.26
CA GLU A 432 20.66 10.40 -8.38
C GLU A 432 21.76 11.48 -8.53
N LYS A 433 21.66 12.35 -9.53
CA LYS A 433 22.71 13.36 -9.81
C LYS A 433 22.50 14.73 -9.20
N ASP A 434 21.32 14.99 -8.65
CA ASP A 434 21.05 16.21 -7.91
C ASP A 434 21.02 15.92 -6.40
N PRO A 435 22.12 16.12 -5.67
CA PRO A 435 22.08 16.25 -4.22
C PRO A 435 21.39 17.57 -3.88
N LEU A 436 20.34 17.53 -3.08
CA LEU A 436 19.74 18.69 -2.44
C LEU A 436 20.76 19.42 -1.55
#